data_7dedd068d974e6fc9cc0a5fda8a4ab3a
#
_entry.id   7dedd068d974e6fc9cc0a5fda8a4ab3a
#
_cell.length_a   1.000
_cell.length_b   1.000
_cell.length_c   1.000
_cell.angle_alpha   90.00
_cell.angle_beta   90.00
_cell.angle_gamma   90.00
#
_symmetry.space_group_name_H-M   'P 1'
#
loop_
_entity.id
_entity.type
_entity.pdbx_description
1 polymer ?
#
loop_
_entity_poly.entity_id
_entity_poly.type
_entity_poly.pdbx_seq_one_letter_code
_entity_poly.pdbx_strand_id
1 'polypeptide(L)'
;MRKTKIICTLGPSTDKEGVLRELVASGMNVARFNFSHGSYEEHKGRLDMLKAVRAELNKPVAALLDTKGPEIRLKEFKNGVEMLEAGQTFTLTTREVEGTKEICSITYKDLPQDVHEGGTIMLDDGLIKLAIKSVTDTDIVCEVLNSGKIKTKKGVNVPGVHLSMPYLSQRDRDDIIFGVQQGFDFIAASFVRTAQDVYDIRNLLNEYDSHIRIIAKIENREGVNNIDSILSAADAVMVARGDLGVEIDFTELPGIQKSVIDRSFSFGKPIVTATQMLDSMIVNPRPTRAEISDVANAIYDGTSAIMLSGETAAGAYPVEALKTMSAIAERTENEVHYRDNRLTDTTGQISVSDATAHAACLTAKDVNASAIVTVSESGNTARLLSKYRPSQPIIACVMDEQVQRQLSVSWGITPLMMDLAASTDELIEKSTALAKEHGYLHDGELAVVTAGVPVGVSGTTNMIKIHMIGNCLATGVGVGPEGSALANATGKACVCRTIEEIRAKFKPGMVLVVPSTSNEMLSYVRDAAALVVEEAGLNSHAAIAGKALLKPTIVGAVGATAHIRDGLMVAVDCAHGSVQRLQA
;
A
#
# COMPACT_ATOMS: atom_id res chain seq x y z
N MET A 1 -0.79 -10.38 8.49
CA MET A 1 0.08 -9.53 7.63
C MET A 1 -0.65 -8.21 7.33
N ARG A 2 -0.07 -7.08 7.71
CA ARG A 2 -0.64 -5.76 7.48
C ARG A 2 -0.67 -5.41 5.98
N LYS A 3 -1.81 -4.95 5.47
CA LYS A 3 -2.00 -4.54 4.08
C LYS A 3 -1.84 -3.03 3.88
N THR A 4 -2.31 -2.20 4.83
CA THR A 4 -2.10 -0.75 4.85
C THR A 4 -0.63 -0.42 5.07
N LYS A 5 -0.06 0.45 4.24
CA LYS A 5 1.36 0.82 4.30
C LYS A 5 1.59 1.94 5.32
N ILE A 6 2.81 2.02 5.86
CA ILE A 6 3.18 3.08 6.80
C ILE A 6 4.38 3.86 6.26
N ILE A 7 4.21 5.18 6.24
CA ILE A 7 5.25 6.16 5.90
C ILE A 7 5.75 6.77 7.21
N CYS A 8 7.07 6.81 7.42
CA CYS A 8 7.67 7.47 8.57
C CYS A 8 8.58 8.61 8.12
N THR A 9 8.42 9.78 8.72
CA THR A 9 9.30 10.92 8.45
C THR A 9 10.60 10.76 9.21
N LEU A 10 11.72 10.90 8.50
CA LEU A 10 13.06 10.89 9.09
C LEU A 10 13.43 12.28 9.64
N GLY A 11 14.18 12.28 10.72
CA GLY A 11 14.63 13.50 11.38
C GLY A 11 15.54 13.18 12.57
N PRO A 12 15.80 14.15 13.47
CA PRO A 12 16.75 14.00 14.56
C PRO A 12 16.50 12.77 15.46
N SER A 13 15.25 12.34 15.62
CA SER A 13 14.96 11.15 16.44
C SER A 13 15.34 9.84 15.74
N THR A 14 15.31 9.82 14.41
CA THR A 14 15.72 8.65 13.61
C THR A 14 17.23 8.60 13.36
N ASP A 15 17.95 9.71 13.61
CA ASP A 15 19.41 9.77 13.49
C ASP A 15 20.12 9.05 14.67
N LYS A 16 19.38 8.75 15.75
CA LYS A 16 19.90 8.00 16.89
C LYS A 16 20.26 6.57 16.48
N GLU A 17 21.33 6.05 17.05
CA GLU A 17 21.84 4.71 16.76
C GLU A 17 20.77 3.63 16.89
N GLY A 18 20.62 2.79 15.86
CA GLY A 18 19.68 1.66 15.82
C GLY A 18 18.21 2.02 15.54
N VAL A 19 17.77 3.28 15.69
CA VAL A 19 16.35 3.66 15.55
C VAL A 19 15.85 3.43 14.13
N LEU A 20 16.57 3.89 13.11
CA LEU A 20 16.18 3.68 11.71
C LEU A 20 16.10 2.20 11.37
N ARG A 21 17.07 1.40 11.85
CA ARG A 21 17.07 -0.04 11.66
C ARG A 21 15.84 -0.71 12.28
N GLU A 22 15.47 -0.29 13.50
CA GLU A 22 14.30 -0.82 14.18
C GLU A 22 12.99 -0.41 13.50
N LEU A 23 12.88 0.81 12.97
CA LEU A 23 11.74 1.25 12.16
C LEU A 23 11.57 0.37 10.91
N VAL A 24 12.65 0.11 10.16
CA VAL A 24 12.61 -0.78 8.99
C VAL A 24 12.21 -2.20 9.39
N ALA A 25 12.80 -2.75 10.44
CA ALA A 25 12.50 -4.08 10.96
C ALA A 25 11.05 -4.19 11.44
N SER A 26 10.50 -3.13 12.06
CA SER A 26 9.12 -3.07 12.59
C SER A 26 8.06 -2.77 11.54
N GLY A 27 8.44 -2.63 10.26
CA GLY A 27 7.48 -2.56 9.14
C GLY A 27 7.24 -1.19 8.53
N MET A 28 8.18 -0.25 8.65
CA MET A 28 8.19 0.96 7.84
C MET A 28 8.27 0.58 6.35
N ASN A 29 7.38 1.13 5.53
CA ASN A 29 7.32 0.87 4.10
C ASN A 29 7.96 1.98 3.26
N VAL A 30 7.84 3.24 3.73
CA VAL A 30 8.36 4.42 3.04
C VAL A 30 9.02 5.34 4.06
N ALA A 31 10.21 5.81 3.76
CA ALA A 31 10.92 6.83 4.51
C ALA A 31 10.70 8.20 3.85
N ARG A 32 10.08 9.15 4.56
CA ARG A 32 9.83 10.52 4.09
C ARG A 32 10.93 11.45 4.54
N PHE A 33 11.45 12.25 3.61
CA PHE A 33 12.44 13.29 3.79
C PHE A 33 11.78 14.66 3.55
N ASN A 34 11.63 15.46 4.59
CA ASN A 34 10.97 16.75 4.50
C ASN A 34 11.97 17.85 4.11
N PHE A 35 11.99 18.27 2.85
CA PHE A 35 12.89 19.28 2.30
C PHE A 35 12.51 20.72 2.67
N SER A 36 11.42 20.93 3.42
CA SER A 36 11.18 22.22 4.07
C SER A 36 12.23 22.54 5.15
N HIS A 37 12.90 21.50 5.70
CA HIS A 37 13.90 21.58 6.76
C HIS A 37 15.15 20.78 6.40
N GLY A 38 16.26 21.11 7.03
CA GLY A 38 17.53 20.41 6.86
C GLY A 38 18.35 20.88 5.65
N SER A 39 19.56 20.35 5.53
CA SER A 39 20.46 20.56 4.40
C SER A 39 20.53 19.33 3.50
N TYR A 40 21.09 19.49 2.29
CA TYR A 40 21.33 18.37 1.39
C TYR A 40 22.26 17.31 1.97
N GLU A 41 23.25 17.72 2.77
CA GLU A 41 24.18 16.83 3.46
C GLU A 41 23.45 15.96 4.50
N GLU A 42 22.55 16.56 5.29
CA GLU A 42 21.73 15.83 6.26
C GLU A 42 20.79 14.82 5.57
N HIS A 43 20.11 15.25 4.51
CA HIS A 43 19.22 14.37 3.74
C HIS A 43 20.01 13.24 3.08
N LYS A 44 21.18 13.54 2.51
CA LYS A 44 22.04 12.51 1.92
C LYS A 44 22.52 11.51 2.98
N GLY A 45 22.96 11.98 4.14
CA GLY A 45 23.39 11.11 5.23
C GLY A 45 22.29 10.13 5.69
N ARG A 46 21.06 10.64 5.88
CA ARG A 46 19.90 9.79 6.21
C ARG A 46 19.54 8.82 5.09
N LEU A 47 19.65 9.25 3.82
CA LEU A 47 19.39 8.37 2.68
C LEU A 47 20.43 7.25 2.56
N ASP A 48 21.70 7.56 2.80
CA ASP A 48 22.78 6.57 2.78
C ASP A 48 22.58 5.54 3.92
N MET A 49 22.19 5.98 5.12
CA MET A 49 21.78 5.07 6.21
C MET A 49 20.60 4.19 5.81
N LEU A 50 19.55 4.77 5.20
CA LEU A 50 18.40 4.00 4.73
C LEU A 50 18.82 2.94 3.71
N LYS A 51 19.67 3.30 2.74
CA LYS A 51 20.19 2.36 1.73
C LYS A 51 20.95 1.21 2.37
N ALA A 52 21.77 1.47 3.37
CA ALA A 52 22.51 0.43 4.10
C ALA A 52 21.56 -0.50 4.89
N VAL A 53 20.63 0.07 5.65
CA VAL A 53 19.69 -0.71 6.49
C VAL A 53 18.73 -1.55 5.65
N ARG A 54 18.18 -1.01 4.55
CA ARG A 54 17.27 -1.80 3.69
C ARG A 54 17.98 -2.94 2.98
N ALA A 55 19.26 -2.76 2.63
CA ALA A 55 20.09 -3.84 2.06
C ALA A 55 20.39 -4.91 3.11
N GLU A 56 20.79 -4.52 4.33
CA GLU A 56 21.06 -5.44 5.44
C GLU A 56 19.84 -6.31 5.78
N LEU A 57 18.65 -5.69 5.84
CA LEU A 57 17.40 -6.37 6.23
C LEU A 57 16.65 -6.99 5.05
N ASN A 58 17.14 -6.83 3.84
CA ASN A 58 16.45 -7.24 2.59
C ASN A 58 15.00 -6.74 2.55
N LYS A 59 14.78 -5.44 2.82
CA LYS A 59 13.45 -4.81 2.86
C LYS A 59 13.35 -3.69 1.80
N PRO A 60 12.35 -3.71 0.91
CA PRO A 60 12.19 -2.71 -0.16
C PRO A 60 11.55 -1.43 0.37
N VAL A 61 12.21 -0.73 1.30
CA VAL A 61 11.74 0.55 1.85
C VAL A 61 12.02 1.65 0.83
N ALA A 62 10.98 2.35 0.39
CA ALA A 62 11.08 3.46 -0.55
C ALA A 62 11.56 4.74 0.13
N ALA A 63 12.24 5.60 -0.63
CA ALA A 63 12.61 6.96 -0.24
C ALA A 63 11.66 7.98 -0.91
N LEU A 64 11.03 8.84 -0.11
CA LEU A 64 10.10 9.87 -0.55
C LEU A 64 10.64 11.25 -0.20
N LEU A 65 10.88 12.07 -1.23
CA LEU A 65 11.25 13.48 -1.10
C LEU A 65 9.96 14.30 -1.04
N ASP A 66 9.76 15.04 0.03
CA ASP A 66 8.62 15.95 0.21
C ASP A 66 9.08 17.37 -0.02
N THR A 67 8.61 18.00 -1.11
CA THR A 67 9.01 19.36 -1.52
C THR A 67 8.44 20.41 -0.59
N LYS A 68 9.06 21.58 -0.59
CA LYS A 68 8.54 22.70 0.16
C LYS A 68 7.25 23.27 -0.46
N GLY A 69 7.22 23.36 -1.78
CA GLY A 69 6.11 23.93 -2.53
C GLY A 69 6.01 25.48 -2.45
N PRO A 70 4.99 26.04 -3.10
CA PRO A 70 4.76 27.49 -3.18
C PRO A 70 4.16 28.03 -1.87
N GLU A 71 4.99 28.32 -0.88
CA GLU A 71 4.58 28.91 0.39
C GLU A 71 4.77 30.42 0.43
N ILE A 72 3.82 31.12 1.04
CA ILE A 72 3.95 32.51 1.42
C ILE A 72 4.37 32.57 2.89
N ARG A 73 5.38 33.37 3.22
CA ARG A 73 5.87 33.52 4.59
C ARG A 73 6.02 34.99 4.98
N LEU A 74 5.81 35.27 6.25
CA LEU A 74 6.24 36.52 6.87
C LEU A 74 7.77 36.57 6.85
N LYS A 75 8.32 37.81 6.73
CA LYS A 75 9.74 38.04 6.92
C LYS A 75 10.09 38.23 8.39
N GLU A 76 11.20 38.85 8.69
CA GLU A 76 11.72 38.96 10.05
C GLU A 76 11.06 40.06 10.85
N PHE A 77 10.71 39.77 12.10
CA PHE A 77 10.29 40.75 13.08
C PHE A 77 11.52 41.26 13.86
N LYS A 78 11.53 42.57 14.19
CA LYS A 78 12.58 43.24 14.94
C LYS A 78 12.96 42.52 16.23
N ASN A 79 11.96 42.01 16.95
CA ASN A 79 12.14 41.32 18.22
C ASN A 79 12.04 39.80 18.08
N GLY A 80 11.96 39.26 16.84
CA GLY A 80 11.77 37.86 16.56
C GLY A 80 10.34 37.34 16.83
N VAL A 81 9.61 38.00 17.73
CA VAL A 81 8.22 37.68 18.11
C VAL A 81 7.48 38.97 18.48
N GLU A 82 6.22 39.06 18.04
CA GLU A 82 5.31 40.16 18.40
C GLU A 82 3.96 39.57 18.89
N MET A 83 3.22 40.37 19.67
CA MET A 83 1.85 40.05 20.10
C MET A 83 0.90 40.89 19.26
N LEU A 84 0.00 40.21 18.55
CA LEU A 84 -1.11 40.84 17.85
C LEU A 84 -2.38 40.75 18.72
N GLU A 85 -3.10 41.86 18.83
CA GLU A 85 -4.33 41.97 19.64
C GLU A 85 -5.57 42.03 18.72
N ALA A 86 -6.66 41.38 19.10
CA ALA A 86 -7.91 41.43 18.39
C ALA A 86 -8.42 42.88 18.25
N GLY A 87 -8.87 43.26 17.05
CA GLY A 87 -9.34 44.59 16.70
C GLY A 87 -8.24 45.57 16.26
N GLN A 88 -6.95 45.23 16.42
CA GLN A 88 -5.88 46.07 15.89
C GLN A 88 -5.74 45.97 14.38
N THR A 89 -5.21 47.02 13.77
CA THR A 89 -4.77 47.00 12.38
C THR A 89 -3.40 46.36 12.27
N PHE A 90 -3.23 45.44 11.31
CA PHE A 90 -1.96 44.85 10.94
C PHE A 90 -1.81 44.83 9.42
N THR A 91 -0.67 45.33 8.93
CA THR A 91 -0.42 45.45 7.49
C THR A 91 0.59 44.40 7.02
N LEU A 92 0.21 43.61 6.01
CA LEU A 92 1.14 42.79 5.23
C LEU A 92 1.62 43.63 4.05
N THR A 93 2.93 43.67 3.83
CA THR A 93 3.50 44.52 2.77
C THR A 93 4.51 43.76 1.90
N THR A 94 4.58 44.12 0.62
CA THR A 94 5.58 43.62 -0.33
C THR A 94 6.87 44.43 -0.27
N ARG A 95 6.84 45.57 0.43
CA ARG A 95 8.04 46.42 0.70
C ARG A 95 8.96 45.73 1.70
N GLU A 96 10.25 46.01 1.60
CA GLU A 96 11.23 45.52 2.58
C GLU A 96 11.19 46.42 3.83
N VAL A 97 10.55 45.94 4.89
CA VAL A 97 10.48 46.60 6.18
C VAL A 97 10.81 45.61 7.30
N GLU A 98 11.38 46.13 8.37
CA GLU A 98 11.55 45.37 9.61
C GLU A 98 10.16 45.17 10.26
N GLY A 99 9.79 43.92 10.53
CA GLY A 99 8.47 43.58 11.06
C GLY A 99 8.26 44.11 12.48
N THR A 100 7.07 44.64 12.72
CA THR A 100 6.60 45.16 14.03
C THR A 100 5.19 44.61 14.31
N LYS A 101 4.60 44.98 15.44
CA LYS A 101 3.19 44.67 15.74
C LYS A 101 2.18 45.33 14.79
N GLU A 102 2.60 46.26 13.93
CA GLU A 102 1.73 47.02 13.02
C GLU A 102 1.88 46.62 11.55
N ILE A 103 3.08 46.14 11.14
CA ILE A 103 3.43 45.86 9.76
C ILE A 103 4.47 44.74 9.67
N CYS A 104 4.37 43.86 8.65
CA CYS A 104 5.43 42.90 8.35
C CYS A 104 5.50 42.65 6.83
N SER A 105 6.73 42.49 6.33
CA SER A 105 6.99 42.11 4.94
C SER A 105 6.62 40.63 4.70
N ILE A 106 6.17 40.35 3.47
CA ILE A 106 5.88 39.00 3.00
C ILE A 106 6.82 38.57 1.87
N THR A 107 6.96 37.26 1.66
CA THR A 107 7.86 36.72 0.63
C THR A 107 7.28 36.83 -0.79
N TYR A 108 5.95 36.75 -0.95
CA TYR A 108 5.29 36.78 -2.24
C TYR A 108 4.86 38.20 -2.61
N LYS A 109 5.47 38.74 -3.68
CA LYS A 109 5.35 40.17 -4.04
C LYS A 109 4.04 40.52 -4.74
N ASP A 110 3.40 39.54 -5.42
CA ASP A 110 2.17 39.76 -6.18
C ASP A 110 0.90 39.47 -5.35
N LEU A 111 1.03 39.10 -4.07
CA LEU A 111 -0.11 38.83 -3.19
C LEU A 111 -1.18 39.94 -3.19
N PRO A 112 -0.82 41.24 -3.20
CA PRO A 112 -1.83 42.30 -3.27
C PRO A 112 -2.71 42.28 -4.52
N GLN A 113 -2.22 41.65 -5.63
CA GLN A 113 -2.98 41.53 -6.87
C GLN A 113 -3.96 40.31 -6.82
N ASP A 114 -3.64 39.32 -6.01
CA ASP A 114 -4.45 38.10 -5.90
C ASP A 114 -5.57 38.23 -4.87
N VAL A 115 -5.46 39.14 -3.89
CA VAL A 115 -6.42 39.30 -2.80
C VAL A 115 -7.33 40.51 -2.98
N HIS A 116 -8.45 40.53 -2.27
CA HIS A 116 -9.42 41.61 -2.32
C HIS A 116 -9.97 41.94 -0.93
N GLU A 117 -10.59 43.12 -0.81
CA GLU A 117 -11.28 43.54 0.41
C GLU A 117 -12.37 42.53 0.81
N GLY A 118 -12.52 42.26 2.09
CA GLY A 118 -13.45 41.27 2.64
C GLY A 118 -12.88 39.84 2.67
N GLY A 119 -11.73 39.60 2.04
CA GLY A 119 -11.02 38.32 2.12
C GLY A 119 -10.45 38.03 3.52
N THR A 120 -9.99 36.81 3.70
CA THR A 120 -9.37 36.34 4.95
C THR A 120 -7.91 35.94 4.70
N ILE A 121 -7.03 36.28 5.64
CA ILE A 121 -5.66 35.78 5.69
C ILE A 121 -5.47 35.05 7.03
N MET A 122 -4.79 33.93 7.00
CA MET A 122 -4.40 33.19 8.22
C MET A 122 -2.90 33.18 8.39
N LEU A 123 -2.43 33.36 9.61
CA LEU A 123 -1.01 33.34 9.97
C LEU A 123 -0.72 32.19 10.93
N ASP A 124 0.51 31.64 10.84
CA ASP A 124 1.03 30.60 11.74
C ASP A 124 0.05 29.40 11.84
N ASP A 125 -0.16 28.72 10.71
CA ASP A 125 -1.02 27.53 10.59
C ASP A 125 -2.46 27.76 11.11
N GLY A 126 -2.99 28.97 10.83
CA GLY A 126 -4.36 29.35 11.19
C GLY A 126 -4.56 29.84 12.62
N LEU A 127 -3.47 29.96 13.43
CA LEU A 127 -3.57 30.44 14.81
C LEU A 127 -4.02 31.90 14.92
N ILE A 128 -3.71 32.73 13.92
CA ILE A 128 -4.14 34.13 13.87
C ILE A 128 -4.90 34.36 12.57
N LYS A 129 -6.13 34.88 12.70
CA LYS A 129 -7.01 35.19 11.58
C LYS A 129 -7.08 36.70 11.37
N LEU A 130 -6.93 37.11 10.12
CA LEU A 130 -6.98 38.51 9.67
C LEU A 130 -8.14 38.70 8.68
N ALA A 131 -8.87 39.83 8.78
CA ALA A 131 -9.83 40.26 7.76
C ALA A 131 -9.24 41.40 6.93
N ILE A 132 -9.23 41.25 5.61
CA ILE A 132 -8.71 42.27 4.69
C ILE A 132 -9.67 43.46 4.64
N LYS A 133 -9.20 44.66 4.95
CA LYS A 133 -9.96 45.90 4.95
C LYS A 133 -9.73 46.75 3.70
N SER A 134 -8.49 46.78 3.22
CA SER A 134 -8.15 47.44 1.96
C SER A 134 -6.87 46.89 1.39
N VAL A 135 -6.72 47.05 0.09
CA VAL A 135 -5.55 46.58 -0.67
C VAL A 135 -5.04 47.71 -1.53
N THR A 136 -3.72 47.89 -1.55
CA THR A 136 -3.01 48.79 -2.47
C THR A 136 -2.01 47.99 -3.31
N ASP A 137 -1.23 48.62 -4.17
CA ASP A 137 -0.23 47.93 -4.99
C ASP A 137 0.81 47.15 -4.15
N THR A 138 1.06 47.61 -2.91
CA THR A 138 2.13 47.05 -2.05
C THR A 138 1.65 46.59 -0.67
N ASP A 139 0.50 47.06 -0.20
CA ASP A 139 0.06 46.86 1.17
C ASP A 139 -1.31 46.23 1.23
N ILE A 140 -1.46 45.26 2.11
CA ILE A 140 -2.74 44.59 2.44
C ILE A 140 -3.02 44.96 3.90
N VAL A 141 -3.95 45.89 4.11
CA VAL A 141 -4.35 46.33 5.44
C VAL A 141 -5.43 45.43 6.00
N CYS A 142 -5.14 44.85 7.16
CA CYS A 142 -6.02 43.84 7.79
C CYS A 142 -6.44 44.28 9.19
N GLU A 143 -7.59 43.80 9.63
CA GLU A 143 -7.97 43.76 11.05
C GLU A 143 -7.66 42.37 11.63
N VAL A 144 -7.02 42.35 12.79
CA VAL A 144 -6.75 41.13 13.55
C VAL A 144 -8.04 40.64 14.22
N LEU A 145 -8.52 39.43 13.90
CA LEU A 145 -9.78 38.92 14.43
C LEU A 145 -9.63 38.20 15.77
N ASN A 146 -8.44 37.65 16.08
CA ASN A 146 -8.14 37.01 17.36
C ASN A 146 -6.70 37.27 17.78
N SER A 147 -6.49 37.47 19.08
CA SER A 147 -5.17 37.76 19.64
C SER A 147 -4.23 36.54 19.58
N GLY A 148 -2.95 36.76 19.34
CA GLY A 148 -1.96 35.69 19.31
C GLY A 148 -0.53 36.18 19.17
N LYS A 149 0.43 35.31 19.49
CA LYS A 149 1.86 35.54 19.27
C LYS A 149 2.23 35.16 17.84
N ILE A 150 2.86 36.08 17.12
CA ILE A 150 3.40 35.81 15.78
C ILE A 150 4.92 35.87 15.79
N LYS A 151 5.57 34.96 15.07
CA LYS A 151 7.01 34.81 15.00
C LYS A 151 7.53 35.10 13.59
N THR A 152 8.83 35.36 13.50
CA THR A 152 9.57 35.42 12.24
C THR A 152 9.40 34.19 11.39
N LYS A 153 9.26 34.36 10.07
CA LYS A 153 9.20 33.30 9.03
C LYS A 153 7.99 32.36 9.10
N LYS A 154 6.90 32.78 9.78
CA LYS A 154 5.68 31.99 9.83
C LYS A 154 4.90 32.04 8.54
N GLY A 155 4.13 30.95 8.28
CA GLY A 155 3.29 30.79 7.10
C GLY A 155 2.18 31.83 7.01
N VAL A 156 1.83 32.19 5.79
CA VAL A 156 0.70 33.05 5.42
C VAL A 156 -0.19 32.28 4.48
N ASN A 157 -1.39 31.92 4.91
CA ASN A 157 -2.40 31.20 4.13
C ASN A 157 -3.51 32.15 3.70
N VAL A 158 -4.02 31.96 2.50
CA VAL A 158 -5.09 32.81 1.92
C VAL A 158 -6.23 31.91 1.44
N PRO A 159 -7.07 31.43 2.35
CA PRO A 159 -8.09 30.46 2.02
C PRO A 159 -9.03 30.89 0.91
N GLY A 160 -9.26 30.01 -0.08
CA GLY A 160 -10.21 30.24 -1.18
C GLY A 160 -9.75 31.19 -2.27
N VAL A 161 -8.50 31.67 -2.22
CA VAL A 161 -7.93 32.57 -3.23
C VAL A 161 -7.03 31.79 -4.19
N HIS A 162 -7.23 32.01 -5.49
CA HIS A 162 -6.28 31.51 -6.50
C HIS A 162 -5.03 32.39 -6.51
N LEU A 163 -3.88 31.80 -6.23
CA LEU A 163 -2.59 32.48 -6.25
C LEU A 163 -1.94 32.35 -7.64
N SER A 164 -1.56 33.47 -8.26
CA SER A 164 -0.88 33.51 -9.55
C SER A 164 0.60 33.13 -9.48
N MET A 165 1.07 32.74 -8.30
CA MET A 165 2.43 32.27 -8.02
C MET A 165 2.80 31.04 -8.87
N PRO A 166 3.99 31.04 -9.54
CA PRO A 166 4.51 29.85 -10.21
C PRO A 166 4.58 28.66 -9.27
N TYR A 167 4.19 27.49 -9.75
CA TYR A 167 4.14 26.29 -8.90
C TYR A 167 5.55 25.84 -8.47
N LEU A 168 6.49 25.68 -9.40
CA LEU A 168 7.86 25.27 -9.11
C LEU A 168 8.76 26.49 -8.85
N SER A 169 9.16 26.68 -7.60
CA SER A 169 10.24 27.60 -7.25
C SER A 169 11.59 27.06 -7.73
N GLN A 170 12.61 27.93 -7.81
CA GLN A 170 13.97 27.47 -8.13
C GLN A 170 14.47 26.44 -7.10
N ARG A 171 14.15 26.67 -5.81
CA ARG A 171 14.50 25.72 -4.74
C ARG A 171 13.85 24.35 -4.95
N ASP A 172 12.55 24.29 -5.27
CA ASP A 172 11.88 23.01 -5.52
C ASP A 172 12.48 22.30 -6.74
N ARG A 173 12.86 23.04 -7.79
CA ARG A 173 13.59 22.46 -8.93
C ARG A 173 14.92 21.83 -8.50
N ASP A 174 15.70 22.56 -7.69
CA ASP A 174 17.00 22.08 -7.20
C ASP A 174 16.83 20.87 -6.28
N ASP A 175 15.81 20.87 -5.40
CA ASP A 175 15.46 19.75 -4.53
C ASP A 175 15.07 18.51 -5.33
N ILE A 176 14.26 18.65 -6.39
CA ILE A 176 13.85 17.56 -7.28
C ILE A 176 15.05 17.00 -8.04
N ILE A 177 15.92 17.86 -8.59
CA ILE A 177 17.15 17.45 -9.28
C ILE A 177 18.06 16.67 -8.32
N PHE A 178 18.23 17.14 -7.09
CA PHE A 178 18.94 16.40 -6.05
C PHE A 178 18.31 15.02 -5.81
N GLY A 179 16.97 14.96 -5.73
CA GLY A 179 16.24 13.70 -5.58
C GLY A 179 16.51 12.71 -6.71
N VAL A 180 16.55 13.18 -7.95
CA VAL A 180 16.91 12.37 -9.13
C VAL A 180 18.34 11.84 -8.99
N GLN A 181 19.31 12.72 -8.69
CA GLN A 181 20.71 12.35 -8.57
C GLN A 181 20.99 11.36 -7.42
N GLN A 182 20.23 11.44 -6.34
CA GLN A 182 20.36 10.56 -5.18
C GLN A 182 19.54 9.27 -5.28
N GLY A 183 18.65 9.13 -6.29
CA GLY A 183 17.85 7.94 -6.52
C GLY A 183 16.70 7.79 -5.52
N PHE A 184 15.93 8.85 -5.31
CA PHE A 184 14.65 8.79 -4.62
C PHE A 184 13.62 8.02 -5.45
N ASP A 185 12.62 7.46 -4.80
CA ASP A 185 11.57 6.66 -5.43
C ASP A 185 10.29 7.46 -5.68
N PHE A 186 10.03 8.47 -4.83
CA PHE A 186 8.86 9.33 -4.88
C PHE A 186 9.21 10.80 -4.64
N ILE A 187 8.40 11.68 -5.24
CA ILE A 187 8.28 13.09 -4.87
C ILE A 187 6.87 13.31 -4.35
N ALA A 188 6.74 13.78 -3.10
CA ALA A 188 5.50 14.33 -2.59
C ALA A 188 5.48 15.84 -2.91
N ALA A 189 4.60 16.21 -3.82
CA ALA A 189 4.47 17.54 -4.37
C ALA A 189 3.53 18.38 -3.50
N SER A 190 4.06 19.34 -2.75
CA SER A 190 3.30 20.18 -1.82
C SER A 190 2.44 21.21 -2.54
N PHE A 191 1.27 21.50 -1.98
CA PHE A 191 0.32 22.52 -2.43
C PHE A 191 -0.12 22.41 -3.89
N VAL A 192 -0.32 21.19 -4.39
CA VAL A 192 -0.84 20.96 -5.75
C VAL A 192 -2.25 21.56 -5.88
N ARG A 193 -2.46 22.39 -6.90
CA ARG A 193 -3.72 23.08 -7.20
C ARG A 193 -4.42 22.46 -8.42
N THR A 194 -3.62 22.08 -9.43
CA THR A 194 -4.12 21.62 -10.73
C THR A 194 -3.26 20.46 -11.29
N ALA A 195 -3.77 19.81 -12.34
CA ALA A 195 -2.99 18.83 -13.11
C ALA A 195 -1.71 19.44 -13.72
N GLN A 196 -1.72 20.75 -14.07
CA GLN A 196 -0.56 21.43 -14.65
C GLN A 196 0.62 21.43 -13.67
N ASP A 197 0.36 21.65 -12.37
CA ASP A 197 1.39 21.62 -11.34
C ASP A 197 2.12 20.25 -11.31
N VAL A 198 1.35 19.16 -11.51
CA VAL A 198 1.92 17.80 -11.62
C VAL A 198 2.72 17.62 -12.91
N TYR A 199 2.21 18.15 -14.04
CA TYR A 199 2.91 18.08 -15.31
C TYR A 199 4.22 18.88 -15.30
N ASP A 200 4.29 20.00 -14.58
CA ASP A 200 5.52 20.78 -14.44
C ASP A 200 6.63 19.96 -13.76
N ILE A 201 6.30 19.19 -12.71
CA ILE A 201 7.25 18.24 -12.11
C ILE A 201 7.58 17.11 -13.09
N ARG A 202 6.57 16.55 -13.77
CA ARG A 202 6.77 15.44 -14.72
C ARG A 202 7.72 15.84 -15.84
N ASN A 203 7.56 17.05 -16.37
CA ASN A 203 8.44 17.58 -17.41
C ASN A 203 9.88 17.71 -16.90
N LEU A 204 10.08 18.24 -15.69
CA LEU A 204 11.39 18.29 -15.07
C LEU A 204 12.01 16.89 -14.89
N LEU A 205 11.25 15.90 -14.46
CA LEU A 205 11.73 14.52 -14.32
C LEU A 205 12.11 13.91 -15.69
N ASN A 206 11.33 14.20 -16.73
CA ASN A 206 11.60 13.74 -18.09
C ASN A 206 12.89 14.34 -18.68
N GLU A 207 13.26 15.58 -18.32
CA GLU A 207 14.55 16.20 -18.71
C GLU A 207 15.76 15.37 -18.24
N TYR A 208 15.59 14.58 -17.15
CA TYR A 208 16.62 13.74 -16.55
C TYR A 208 16.38 12.23 -16.77
N ASP A 209 15.46 11.84 -17.65
CA ASP A 209 15.05 10.44 -17.89
C ASP A 209 14.73 9.69 -16.60
N SER A 210 14.05 10.36 -15.65
CA SER A 210 13.79 9.87 -14.33
C SER A 210 12.40 9.23 -14.21
N HIS A 211 12.34 8.04 -13.61
CA HIS A 211 11.10 7.29 -13.36
C HIS A 211 10.56 7.47 -11.93
N ILE A 212 10.98 8.54 -11.23
CA ILE A 212 10.44 8.90 -9.92
C ILE A 212 8.92 9.14 -10.04
N ARG A 213 8.17 8.61 -9.08
CA ARG A 213 6.72 8.74 -9.02
C ARG A 213 6.29 9.98 -8.24
N ILE A 214 5.19 10.60 -8.68
CA ILE A 214 4.68 11.84 -8.07
C ILE A 214 3.46 11.53 -7.22
N ILE A 215 3.52 11.92 -5.93
CA ILE A 215 2.40 11.91 -4.98
C ILE A 215 1.93 13.37 -4.84
N ALA A 216 0.77 13.71 -5.39
CA ALA A 216 0.21 15.05 -5.27
C ALA A 216 -0.40 15.26 -3.88
N LYS A 217 0.05 16.28 -3.14
CA LYS A 217 -0.49 16.61 -1.82
C LYS A 217 -1.68 17.56 -1.99
N ILE A 218 -2.82 17.15 -1.46
CA ILE A 218 -4.06 17.93 -1.47
C ILE A 218 -4.12 18.70 -0.16
N GLU A 219 -3.81 19.99 -0.24
CA GLU A 219 -3.56 20.88 0.89
C GLU A 219 -4.36 22.19 0.82
N ASN A 220 -5.17 22.38 -0.24
CA ASN A 220 -5.94 23.60 -0.46
C ASN A 220 -7.28 23.31 -1.16
N ARG A 221 -8.19 24.29 -1.14
CA ARG A 221 -9.52 24.19 -1.74
C ARG A 221 -9.45 23.94 -3.25
N GLU A 222 -8.53 24.57 -3.95
CA GLU A 222 -8.39 24.43 -5.41
C GLU A 222 -8.00 23.00 -5.78
N GLY A 223 -7.07 22.38 -5.04
CA GLY A 223 -6.69 20.97 -5.22
C GLY A 223 -7.84 20.00 -4.97
N VAL A 224 -8.69 20.28 -3.97
CA VAL A 224 -9.91 19.50 -3.73
C VAL A 224 -10.87 19.60 -4.91
N ASN A 225 -11.10 20.81 -5.43
CA ASN A 225 -12.01 21.04 -6.56
C ASN A 225 -11.52 20.39 -7.86
N ASN A 226 -10.20 20.31 -8.05
CA ASN A 226 -9.54 19.77 -9.24
C ASN A 226 -9.08 18.31 -9.08
N ILE A 227 -9.54 17.59 -8.06
CA ILE A 227 -9.03 16.26 -7.67
C ILE A 227 -8.99 15.27 -8.83
N ASP A 228 -9.98 15.23 -9.71
CA ASP A 228 -10.05 14.28 -10.82
C ASP A 228 -8.95 14.51 -11.86
N SER A 229 -8.70 15.77 -12.21
CA SER A 229 -7.63 16.13 -13.13
C SER A 229 -6.24 15.85 -12.52
N ILE A 230 -6.08 16.10 -11.21
CA ILE A 230 -4.85 15.79 -10.47
C ILE A 230 -4.62 14.28 -10.42
N LEU A 231 -5.66 13.48 -10.11
CA LEU A 231 -5.57 12.01 -10.11
C LEU A 231 -5.20 11.44 -11.48
N SER A 232 -5.65 12.08 -12.56
CA SER A 232 -5.27 11.67 -13.92
C SER A 232 -3.79 11.88 -14.20
N ALA A 233 -3.17 12.94 -13.67
CA ALA A 233 -1.78 13.33 -13.90
C ALA A 233 -0.79 12.68 -12.92
N ALA A 234 -1.17 12.55 -11.64
CA ALA A 234 -0.33 12.03 -10.57
C ALA A 234 -0.28 10.50 -10.51
N ASP A 235 0.76 9.95 -9.88
CA ASP A 235 0.88 8.51 -9.62
C ASP A 235 0.17 8.07 -8.34
N ALA A 236 0.04 8.98 -7.38
CA ALA A 236 -0.69 8.81 -6.12
C ALA A 236 -1.09 10.19 -5.57
N VAL A 237 -1.95 10.21 -4.55
CA VAL A 237 -2.29 11.45 -3.85
C VAL A 237 -2.10 11.29 -2.34
N MET A 238 -1.98 12.43 -1.64
CA MET A 238 -1.89 12.50 -0.19
C MET A 238 -2.86 13.56 0.32
N VAL A 239 -3.72 13.19 1.26
CA VAL A 239 -4.51 14.17 2.03
C VAL A 239 -3.66 14.61 3.21
N ALA A 240 -3.08 15.80 3.12
CA ALA A 240 -2.26 16.41 4.17
C ALA A 240 -3.16 17.28 5.07
N ARG A 241 -3.74 16.64 6.09
CA ARG A 241 -4.85 17.20 6.89
C ARG A 241 -4.46 18.43 7.69
N GLY A 242 -3.18 18.57 8.05
CA GLY A 242 -2.67 19.75 8.76
C GLY A 242 -2.85 21.01 7.93
N ASP A 243 -2.24 21.05 6.75
CA ASP A 243 -2.29 22.20 5.84
C ASP A 243 -3.69 22.40 5.24
N LEU A 244 -4.34 21.31 4.82
CA LEU A 244 -5.70 21.38 4.28
C LEU A 244 -6.70 21.95 5.30
N GLY A 245 -6.57 21.59 6.59
CA GLY A 245 -7.45 22.10 7.65
C GLY A 245 -7.29 23.59 7.96
N VAL A 246 -6.20 24.22 7.47
CA VAL A 246 -6.03 25.69 7.50
C VAL A 246 -6.74 26.36 6.32
N GLU A 247 -6.74 25.70 5.16
CA GLU A 247 -7.23 26.24 3.90
C GLU A 247 -8.75 26.04 3.68
N ILE A 248 -9.39 25.15 4.44
CA ILE A 248 -10.82 24.85 4.37
C ILE A 248 -11.47 25.01 5.76
N ASP A 249 -12.80 25.01 5.80
CA ASP A 249 -13.50 24.87 7.08
C ASP A 249 -13.19 23.49 7.67
N PHE A 250 -12.71 23.44 8.92
CA PHE A 250 -12.31 22.20 9.60
C PHE A 250 -13.45 21.17 9.69
N THR A 251 -14.71 21.63 9.65
CA THR A 251 -15.89 20.75 9.68
C THR A 251 -16.07 19.97 8.37
N GLU A 252 -15.51 20.45 7.25
CA GLU A 252 -15.54 19.78 5.95
C GLU A 252 -14.45 18.70 5.81
N LEU A 253 -13.37 18.80 6.58
CA LEU A 253 -12.18 17.96 6.41
C LEU A 253 -12.47 16.45 6.40
N PRO A 254 -13.30 15.86 7.31
CA PRO A 254 -13.60 14.44 7.28
C PRO A 254 -14.34 14.00 6.01
N GLY A 255 -15.27 14.84 5.51
CA GLY A 255 -16.00 14.58 4.27
C GLY A 255 -15.09 14.62 3.04
N ILE A 256 -14.20 15.60 2.98
CA ILE A 256 -13.22 15.73 1.90
C ILE A 256 -12.24 14.53 1.90
N GLN A 257 -11.72 14.11 3.07
CA GLN A 257 -10.88 12.92 3.17
C GLN A 257 -11.55 11.70 2.54
N LYS A 258 -12.79 11.41 2.91
CA LYS A 258 -13.56 10.28 2.37
C LYS A 258 -13.75 10.40 0.86
N SER A 259 -14.15 11.58 0.39
CA SER A 259 -14.35 11.85 -1.04
C SER A 259 -13.06 11.64 -1.85
N VAL A 260 -11.91 12.15 -1.38
CA VAL A 260 -10.61 11.97 -2.06
C VAL A 260 -10.19 10.51 -2.06
N ILE A 261 -10.44 9.76 -0.98
CA ILE A 261 -10.17 8.31 -0.92
C ILE A 261 -11.01 7.56 -1.97
N ASP A 262 -12.31 7.85 -2.06
CA ASP A 262 -13.19 7.19 -3.03
C ASP A 262 -12.83 7.55 -4.47
N ARG A 263 -12.48 8.81 -4.73
CA ARG A 263 -12.00 9.23 -6.06
C ARG A 263 -10.69 8.53 -6.42
N SER A 264 -9.73 8.45 -5.49
CA SER A 264 -8.47 7.74 -5.72
C SER A 264 -8.66 6.27 -6.06
N PHE A 265 -9.62 5.62 -5.39
CA PHE A 265 -10.03 4.25 -5.71
C PHE A 265 -10.55 4.16 -7.16
N SER A 266 -11.46 5.05 -7.58
CA SER A 266 -12.03 5.04 -8.93
C SER A 266 -10.95 5.15 -10.01
N PHE A 267 -9.89 5.95 -9.76
CA PHE A 267 -8.74 6.11 -10.64
C PHE A 267 -7.67 5.01 -10.49
N GLY A 268 -7.83 4.08 -9.55
CA GLY A 268 -6.84 3.04 -9.26
C GLY A 268 -5.51 3.58 -8.74
N LYS A 269 -5.51 4.75 -8.08
CA LYS A 269 -4.32 5.42 -7.55
C LYS A 269 -4.18 5.18 -6.05
N PRO A 270 -2.96 4.90 -5.54
CA PRO A 270 -2.73 4.87 -4.10
C PRO A 270 -3.03 6.22 -3.44
N ILE A 271 -3.53 6.18 -2.22
CA ILE A 271 -3.79 7.36 -1.41
C ILE A 271 -3.14 7.24 -0.03
N VAL A 272 -2.57 8.35 0.44
CA VAL A 272 -1.95 8.49 1.76
C VAL A 272 -2.81 9.42 2.62
N THR A 273 -3.19 8.97 3.81
CA THR A 273 -3.75 9.83 4.86
C THR A 273 -2.63 10.27 5.79
N ALA A 274 -2.42 11.58 5.91
CA ALA A 274 -1.24 12.15 6.52
C ALA A 274 -1.57 13.21 7.58
N THR A 275 -0.61 13.43 8.47
CA THR A 275 -0.57 14.44 9.55
C THR A 275 -1.56 14.19 10.70
N GLN A 276 -1.12 14.50 11.92
CA GLN A 276 -1.92 14.43 13.14
C GLN A 276 -2.57 13.05 13.38
N MET A 277 -1.89 11.96 13.02
CA MET A 277 -2.43 10.60 13.18
C MET A 277 -2.26 10.08 14.62
N LEU A 278 -1.03 10.19 15.18
CA LEU A 278 -0.69 9.84 16.55
C LEU A 278 0.12 10.97 17.21
N ASP A 279 -0.29 12.22 17.00
CA ASP A 279 0.45 13.43 17.34
C ASP A 279 0.84 13.49 18.83
N SER A 280 -0.02 13.02 19.74
CA SER A 280 0.31 12.94 21.16
C SER A 280 1.53 12.05 21.46
N MET A 281 1.86 11.10 20.57
CA MET A 281 3.03 10.23 20.72
C MET A 281 4.36 10.92 20.40
N ILE A 282 4.35 12.18 19.96
CA ILE A 282 5.57 13.03 19.95
C ILE A 282 6.16 13.10 21.34
N VAL A 283 5.33 13.25 22.38
CA VAL A 283 5.75 13.43 23.78
C VAL A 283 5.28 12.31 24.72
N ASN A 284 4.27 11.52 24.35
CA ASN A 284 3.71 10.47 25.19
C ASN A 284 3.99 9.07 24.62
N PRO A 285 4.21 8.05 25.47
CA PRO A 285 4.48 6.67 25.00
C PRO A 285 3.22 5.94 24.49
N ARG A 286 2.04 6.55 24.61
CA ARG A 286 0.75 5.99 24.17
C ARG A 286 -0.11 7.08 23.53
N PRO A 287 -0.88 6.73 22.49
CA PRO A 287 -1.79 7.68 21.85
C PRO A 287 -3.07 7.89 22.68
N THR A 288 -3.79 8.93 22.35
CA THR A 288 -5.16 9.14 22.85
C THR A 288 -6.13 8.15 22.18
N ARG A 289 -7.31 7.97 22.77
CA ARG A 289 -8.37 7.13 22.18
C ARG A 289 -8.92 7.72 20.87
N ALA A 290 -8.95 9.04 20.76
CA ALA A 290 -9.37 9.73 19.54
C ALA A 290 -8.41 9.44 18.36
N GLU A 291 -7.10 9.45 18.61
CA GLU A 291 -6.08 9.14 17.60
C GLU A 291 -6.14 7.67 17.15
N ILE A 292 -6.37 6.72 18.09
CA ILE A 292 -6.60 5.31 17.74
C ILE A 292 -7.80 5.19 16.80
N SER A 293 -8.90 5.89 17.12
CA SER A 293 -10.10 5.90 16.28
C SER A 293 -9.87 6.56 14.93
N ASP A 294 -9.06 7.61 14.87
CA ASP A 294 -8.73 8.31 13.63
C ASP A 294 -7.92 7.41 12.68
N VAL A 295 -6.87 6.74 13.19
CA VAL A 295 -6.10 5.75 12.39
C VAL A 295 -7.02 4.64 11.88
N ALA A 296 -7.87 4.07 12.73
CA ALA A 296 -8.80 3.03 12.33
C ALA A 296 -9.80 3.54 11.26
N ASN A 297 -10.35 4.75 11.43
CA ASN A 297 -11.28 5.35 10.46
C ASN A 297 -10.63 5.58 9.09
N ALA A 298 -9.39 6.06 9.02
CA ALA A 298 -8.68 6.21 7.76
C ALA A 298 -8.55 4.87 7.01
N ILE A 299 -8.36 3.77 7.75
CA ILE A 299 -8.31 2.41 7.19
C ILE A 299 -9.69 1.94 6.76
N TYR A 300 -10.75 2.20 7.55
CA TYR A 300 -12.14 1.93 7.17
C TYR A 300 -12.55 2.70 5.92
N ASP A 301 -12.10 3.94 5.77
CA ASP A 301 -12.32 4.75 4.57
C ASP A 301 -11.63 4.15 3.33
N GLY A 302 -10.62 3.30 3.52
CA GLY A 302 -9.92 2.59 2.44
C GLY A 302 -8.61 3.22 2.00
N THR A 303 -7.93 3.99 2.86
CA THR A 303 -6.61 4.55 2.55
C THR A 303 -5.61 3.44 2.18
N SER A 304 -4.64 3.76 1.31
CA SER A 304 -3.58 2.81 0.93
C SER A 304 -2.42 2.83 1.90
N ALA A 305 -2.11 4.01 2.43
CA ALA A 305 -1.04 4.24 3.39
C ALA A 305 -1.44 5.30 4.41
N ILE A 306 -0.79 5.24 5.56
CA ILE A 306 -0.90 6.21 6.67
C ILE A 306 0.49 6.73 7.01
N MET A 307 0.59 7.97 7.48
CA MET A 307 1.88 8.62 7.67
C MET A 307 2.08 9.14 9.10
N LEU A 308 3.26 8.87 9.64
CA LEU A 308 3.81 9.49 10.85
C LEU A 308 4.74 10.66 10.46
N SER A 309 4.53 11.81 11.04
CA SER A 309 5.28 13.04 10.78
C SER A 309 6.23 13.37 11.94
N GLY A 310 5.82 14.25 12.85
CA GLY A 310 6.57 14.64 14.03
C GLY A 310 6.85 13.47 14.97
N GLU A 311 5.93 12.49 15.02
CA GLU A 311 6.00 11.31 15.88
C GLU A 311 7.29 10.50 15.67
N THR A 312 7.76 10.41 14.42
CA THR A 312 9.01 9.71 14.10
C THR A 312 10.19 10.66 13.87
N ALA A 313 9.96 11.87 13.32
CA ALA A 313 11.04 12.80 12.98
C ALA A 313 11.70 13.43 14.21
N ALA A 314 10.92 13.85 15.20
CA ALA A 314 11.38 14.59 16.37
C ALA A 314 10.82 14.07 17.69
N GLY A 315 9.92 13.09 17.65
CA GLY A 315 9.25 12.53 18.82
C GLY A 315 10.19 11.75 19.73
N ALA A 316 9.77 11.61 20.99
CA ALA A 316 10.49 10.83 21.98
C ALA A 316 10.34 9.31 21.79
N TYR A 317 9.29 8.86 21.07
CA TYR A 317 8.89 7.46 20.93
C TYR A 317 8.68 7.01 19.48
N PRO A 318 9.68 7.19 18.57
CA PRO A 318 9.49 6.94 17.14
C PRO A 318 9.13 5.49 16.80
N VAL A 319 9.76 4.53 17.46
CA VAL A 319 9.55 3.10 17.21
C VAL A 319 8.20 2.64 17.78
N GLU A 320 7.86 3.09 18.97
CA GLU A 320 6.59 2.81 19.62
C GLU A 320 5.40 3.38 18.81
N ALA A 321 5.56 4.56 18.23
CA ALA A 321 4.56 5.18 17.36
C ALA A 321 4.30 4.31 16.13
N LEU A 322 5.36 3.82 15.45
CA LEU A 322 5.22 2.90 14.33
C LEU A 322 4.57 1.58 14.74
N LYS A 323 5.03 0.96 15.83
CA LYS A 323 4.47 -0.31 16.33
C LYS A 323 3.00 -0.17 16.70
N THR A 324 2.64 0.94 17.34
CA THR A 324 1.25 1.26 17.69
C THR A 324 0.38 1.43 16.45
N MET A 325 0.83 2.21 15.48
CA MET A 325 0.13 2.40 14.20
C MET A 325 -0.05 1.07 13.45
N SER A 326 0.99 0.23 13.44
CA SER A 326 0.94 -1.11 12.82
C SER A 326 -0.10 -2.01 13.51
N ALA A 327 -0.12 -2.03 14.85
CA ALA A 327 -1.06 -2.84 15.62
C ALA A 327 -2.52 -2.40 15.39
N ILE A 328 -2.79 -1.09 15.34
CA ILE A 328 -4.12 -0.56 15.03
C ILE A 328 -4.52 -1.00 13.60
N ALA A 329 -3.61 -0.87 12.63
CA ALA A 329 -3.88 -1.23 11.24
C ALA A 329 -4.19 -2.73 11.09
N GLU A 330 -3.38 -3.61 11.67
CA GLU A 330 -3.60 -5.06 11.61
C GLU A 330 -4.92 -5.46 12.29
N ARG A 331 -5.25 -4.86 13.42
CA ARG A 331 -6.51 -5.13 14.12
C ARG A 331 -7.71 -4.69 13.29
N THR A 332 -7.67 -3.46 12.78
CA THR A 332 -8.75 -2.89 11.96
C THR A 332 -8.98 -3.71 10.68
N GLU A 333 -7.91 -4.10 9.98
CA GLU A 333 -7.99 -4.89 8.75
C GLU A 333 -8.63 -6.28 8.96
N ASN A 334 -8.47 -6.87 10.14
CA ASN A 334 -9.05 -8.17 10.45
C ASN A 334 -10.54 -8.09 10.80
N GLU A 335 -11.05 -6.94 11.25
CA GLU A 335 -12.44 -6.76 11.66
C GLU A 335 -13.36 -6.25 10.55
N VAL A 336 -12.81 -5.80 9.43
CA VAL A 336 -13.55 -5.04 8.43
C VAL A 336 -14.15 -5.90 7.34
N HIS A 337 -15.45 -5.74 7.14
CA HIS A 337 -16.22 -6.30 6.02
C HIS A 337 -16.30 -5.36 4.79
N TYR A 338 -15.61 -4.19 4.79
CA TYR A 338 -15.68 -3.22 3.70
C TYR A 338 -15.14 -3.71 2.35
N ARG A 339 -14.36 -4.78 2.37
CA ARG A 339 -13.67 -5.33 1.18
C ARG A 339 -14.63 -5.86 0.13
N ASP A 340 -15.77 -6.40 0.55
CA ASP A 340 -16.71 -7.05 -0.37
C ASP A 340 -17.43 -6.05 -1.29
N ASN A 341 -17.61 -4.82 -0.85
CA ASN A 341 -18.31 -3.79 -1.63
C ASN A 341 -17.45 -3.24 -2.79
N ARG A 342 -16.11 -3.23 -2.64
CA ARG A 342 -15.22 -2.67 -3.67
C ARG A 342 -14.95 -3.63 -4.84
N LEU A 343 -15.13 -4.93 -4.65
CA LEU A 343 -15.06 -5.93 -5.74
C LEU A 343 -16.24 -5.82 -6.72
N THR A 344 -17.34 -5.20 -6.34
CA THR A 344 -18.56 -5.08 -7.17
C THR A 344 -18.69 -3.71 -7.84
N ASP A 345 -17.85 -2.73 -7.48
CA ASP A 345 -17.96 -1.35 -7.96
C ASP A 345 -17.10 -1.16 -9.23
N THR A 346 -17.70 -1.40 -10.38
CA THR A 346 -17.11 -1.17 -11.71
C THR A 346 -17.81 0.00 -12.40
N THR A 347 -17.41 1.20 -12.07
CA THR A 347 -17.92 2.42 -12.73
C THR A 347 -16.92 2.95 -13.77
N GLY A 348 -17.36 3.17 -15.00
CA GLY A 348 -16.58 3.82 -16.07
C GLY A 348 -16.05 2.88 -17.14
N GLN A 349 -15.24 3.44 -18.05
CA GLN A 349 -14.58 2.71 -19.13
C GLN A 349 -13.37 1.95 -18.57
N ILE A 350 -13.41 0.62 -18.59
CA ILE A 350 -12.41 -0.26 -18.00
C ILE A 350 -11.45 -0.73 -19.09
N SER A 351 -10.13 -0.59 -18.88
CA SER A 351 -9.11 -1.14 -19.77
C SER A 351 -9.05 -2.67 -19.68
N VAL A 352 -8.46 -3.33 -20.68
CA VAL A 352 -8.25 -4.80 -20.66
C VAL A 352 -7.49 -5.21 -19.40
N SER A 353 -6.43 -4.50 -19.03
CA SER A 353 -5.63 -4.79 -17.83
C SER A 353 -6.43 -4.62 -16.54
N ASP A 354 -7.31 -3.62 -16.46
CA ASP A 354 -8.16 -3.38 -15.29
C ASP A 354 -9.24 -4.47 -15.19
N ALA A 355 -9.89 -4.83 -16.31
CA ALA A 355 -10.85 -5.93 -16.35
C ALA A 355 -10.21 -7.28 -15.96
N THR A 356 -8.98 -7.55 -16.43
CA THR A 356 -8.22 -8.75 -16.06
C THR A 356 -7.87 -8.76 -14.57
N ALA A 357 -7.43 -7.63 -14.00
CA ALA A 357 -7.13 -7.53 -12.58
C ALA A 357 -8.39 -7.73 -11.72
N HIS A 358 -9.52 -7.16 -12.12
CA HIS A 358 -10.82 -7.39 -11.47
C HIS A 358 -11.21 -8.86 -11.48
N ALA A 359 -11.20 -9.49 -12.67
CA ALA A 359 -11.52 -10.89 -12.82
C ALA A 359 -10.58 -11.81 -12.01
N ALA A 360 -9.28 -11.48 -11.93
CA ALA A 360 -8.33 -12.23 -11.12
C ALA A 360 -8.66 -12.16 -9.61
N CYS A 361 -9.06 -10.99 -9.10
CA CYS A 361 -9.48 -10.82 -7.71
C CYS A 361 -10.76 -11.63 -7.40
N LEU A 362 -11.75 -11.61 -8.30
CA LEU A 362 -12.98 -12.42 -8.17
C LEU A 362 -12.65 -13.91 -8.22
N THR A 363 -11.87 -14.33 -9.20
CA THR A 363 -11.43 -15.74 -9.34
C THR A 363 -10.72 -16.20 -8.07
N ALA A 364 -9.79 -15.39 -7.52
CA ALA A 364 -9.06 -15.74 -6.31
C ALA A 364 -9.99 -15.92 -5.10
N LYS A 365 -11.04 -15.11 -5.00
CA LYS A 365 -12.08 -15.24 -3.96
C LYS A 365 -12.89 -16.53 -4.16
N ASP A 366 -13.38 -16.78 -5.39
CA ASP A 366 -14.28 -17.90 -5.71
C ASP A 366 -13.61 -19.28 -5.53
N VAL A 367 -12.32 -19.38 -5.92
CA VAL A 367 -11.55 -20.63 -5.74
C VAL A 367 -10.84 -20.72 -4.39
N ASN A 368 -11.05 -19.75 -3.51
CA ASN A 368 -10.36 -19.63 -2.22
C ASN A 368 -8.84 -19.76 -2.35
N ALA A 369 -8.25 -19.04 -3.30
CA ALA A 369 -6.82 -19.06 -3.52
C ALA A 369 -6.05 -18.49 -2.30
N SER A 370 -4.88 -19.03 -2.01
CA SER A 370 -4.02 -18.56 -0.91
C SER A 370 -3.32 -17.23 -1.22
N ALA A 371 -3.04 -16.95 -2.51
CA ALA A 371 -2.45 -15.69 -2.97
C ALA A 371 -2.82 -15.37 -4.41
N ILE A 372 -2.72 -14.08 -4.76
CA ILE A 372 -2.66 -13.61 -6.15
C ILE A 372 -1.19 -13.29 -6.44
N VAL A 373 -0.61 -13.98 -7.42
CA VAL A 373 0.77 -13.74 -7.88
C VAL A 373 0.70 -12.97 -9.19
N THR A 374 1.36 -11.82 -9.27
CA THR A 374 1.41 -11.04 -10.49
C THR A 374 2.85 -10.76 -10.91
N VAL A 375 3.14 -10.93 -12.19
CA VAL A 375 4.43 -10.52 -12.77
C VAL A 375 4.20 -9.24 -13.54
N SER A 376 4.93 -8.20 -13.19
CA SER A 376 4.72 -6.86 -13.73
C SER A 376 6.02 -6.10 -13.86
N GLU A 377 6.37 -5.65 -15.06
CA GLU A 377 7.56 -4.86 -15.34
C GLU A 377 7.48 -3.48 -14.66
N SER A 378 6.39 -2.75 -14.85
CA SER A 378 6.19 -1.39 -14.33
C SER A 378 5.42 -1.32 -13.00
N GLY A 379 5.00 -2.47 -12.46
CA GLY A 379 4.14 -2.56 -11.27
C GLY A 379 2.67 -2.18 -11.51
N ASN A 380 2.25 -1.89 -12.75
CA ASN A 380 0.89 -1.41 -13.02
C ASN A 380 -0.17 -2.46 -12.69
N THR A 381 0.02 -3.73 -13.09
CA THR A 381 -0.90 -4.82 -12.77
C THR A 381 -1.09 -4.99 -11.26
N ALA A 382 0.00 -4.91 -10.50
CA ALA A 382 -0.06 -5.00 -9.05
C ALA A 382 -0.91 -3.87 -8.43
N ARG A 383 -0.77 -2.63 -8.95
CA ARG A 383 -1.60 -1.50 -8.51
C ARG A 383 -3.07 -1.67 -8.87
N LEU A 384 -3.37 -2.21 -10.06
CA LEU A 384 -4.75 -2.52 -10.46
C LEU A 384 -5.38 -3.60 -9.57
N LEU A 385 -4.64 -4.66 -9.22
CA LEU A 385 -5.09 -5.66 -8.24
C LEU A 385 -5.33 -5.02 -6.87
N SER A 386 -4.41 -4.16 -6.41
CA SER A 386 -4.53 -3.43 -5.15
C SER A 386 -5.79 -2.55 -5.08
N LYS A 387 -6.20 -1.96 -6.19
CA LYS A 387 -7.46 -1.19 -6.33
C LYS A 387 -8.66 -1.99 -5.80
N TYR A 388 -8.78 -3.25 -6.15
CA TYR A 388 -9.94 -4.09 -5.81
C TYR A 388 -9.90 -4.67 -4.39
N ARG A 389 -8.87 -4.37 -3.60
CA ARG A 389 -8.76 -4.76 -2.18
C ARG A 389 -9.06 -6.24 -1.90
N PRO A 390 -8.45 -7.20 -2.62
CA PRO A 390 -8.73 -8.62 -2.41
C PRO A 390 -8.39 -9.07 -0.97
N SER A 391 -9.10 -10.09 -0.50
CA SER A 391 -8.78 -10.73 0.78
C SER A 391 -7.43 -11.45 0.76
N GLN A 392 -7.08 -12.00 -0.40
CA GLN A 392 -5.80 -12.67 -0.64
C GLN A 392 -4.62 -11.66 -0.63
N PRO A 393 -3.43 -12.07 -0.20
CA PRO A 393 -2.22 -11.28 -0.40
C PRO A 393 -1.88 -11.16 -1.88
N ILE A 394 -1.38 -9.99 -2.30
CA ILE A 394 -0.90 -9.72 -3.65
C ILE A 394 0.62 -9.82 -3.64
N ILE A 395 1.17 -10.83 -4.29
CA ILE A 395 2.61 -11.02 -4.46
C ILE A 395 2.99 -10.49 -5.83
N ALA A 396 3.75 -9.39 -5.86
CA ALA A 396 4.17 -8.76 -7.11
C ALA A 396 5.63 -9.08 -7.41
N CYS A 397 5.85 -9.94 -8.40
CA CYS A 397 7.19 -10.25 -8.90
C CYS A 397 7.59 -9.21 -9.93
N VAL A 398 8.69 -8.50 -9.68
CA VAL A 398 9.22 -7.40 -10.51
C VAL A 398 10.70 -7.61 -10.78
N MET A 399 11.21 -7.00 -11.87
CA MET A 399 12.59 -7.15 -12.34
C MET A 399 13.44 -5.90 -12.07
N ASP A 400 12.85 -4.85 -11.55
CA ASP A 400 13.51 -3.58 -11.26
C ASP A 400 13.35 -3.19 -9.79
N GLU A 401 14.46 -2.84 -9.12
CA GLU A 401 14.47 -2.48 -7.70
C GLU A 401 13.72 -1.19 -7.39
N GLN A 402 13.72 -0.21 -8.30
CA GLN A 402 12.98 1.03 -8.10
C GLN A 402 11.47 0.75 -8.16
N VAL A 403 11.04 -0.06 -9.13
CA VAL A 403 9.64 -0.51 -9.22
C VAL A 403 9.25 -1.31 -7.96
N GLN A 404 10.13 -2.19 -7.45
CA GLN A 404 9.91 -2.91 -6.21
C GLN A 404 9.64 -1.94 -5.05
N ARG A 405 10.49 -0.93 -4.88
CA ARG A 405 10.32 0.09 -3.83
C ARG A 405 9.08 0.95 -4.05
N GLN A 406 8.77 1.32 -5.28
CA GLN A 406 7.59 2.11 -5.63
C GLN A 406 6.26 1.40 -5.33
N LEU A 407 6.23 0.08 -5.28
CA LEU A 407 5.05 -0.67 -4.85
C LEU A 407 4.82 -0.61 -3.34
N SER A 408 5.80 -0.13 -2.56
CA SER A 408 5.70 -0.05 -1.09
C SER A 408 4.69 0.97 -0.55
N VAL A 409 4.10 1.82 -1.40
CA VAL A 409 2.99 2.72 -1.03
C VAL A 409 1.62 2.11 -1.34
N SER A 410 1.59 1.02 -2.11
CA SER A 410 0.36 0.40 -2.59
C SER A 410 -0.17 -0.64 -1.61
N TRP A 411 -1.45 -0.57 -1.28
CA TRP A 411 -2.11 -1.42 -0.32
C TRP A 411 -2.03 -2.92 -0.69
N GLY A 412 -1.76 -3.77 0.29
CA GLY A 412 -1.82 -5.23 0.15
C GLY A 412 -0.75 -5.88 -0.72
N ILE A 413 0.14 -5.09 -1.35
CA ILE A 413 1.18 -5.62 -2.23
C ILE A 413 2.43 -6.00 -1.42
N THR A 414 2.96 -7.18 -1.72
CA THR A 414 4.30 -7.62 -1.32
C THR A 414 5.15 -7.75 -2.57
N PRO A 415 6.08 -6.81 -2.81
CA PRO A 415 6.92 -6.84 -3.99
C PRO A 415 8.15 -7.73 -3.77
N LEU A 416 8.41 -8.66 -4.69
CA LEU A 416 9.57 -9.55 -4.71
C LEU A 416 10.38 -9.35 -5.99
N MET A 417 11.72 -9.41 -5.87
CA MET A 417 12.60 -9.38 -7.03
C MET A 417 12.64 -10.74 -7.71
N MET A 418 12.50 -10.76 -9.03
CA MET A 418 12.53 -11.96 -9.85
C MET A 418 13.37 -11.74 -11.10
N ASP A 419 14.13 -12.74 -11.51
CA ASP A 419 14.83 -12.72 -12.79
C ASP A 419 13.86 -12.83 -13.97
N LEU A 420 14.27 -12.27 -15.12
CA LEU A 420 13.49 -12.34 -16.35
C LEU A 420 13.19 -13.79 -16.73
N ALA A 421 11.98 -14.05 -17.18
CA ALA A 421 11.57 -15.34 -17.70
C ALA A 421 11.53 -15.32 -19.23
N ALA A 422 11.99 -16.40 -19.87
CA ALA A 422 12.02 -16.52 -21.34
C ALA A 422 10.68 -16.99 -21.92
N SER A 423 9.81 -17.59 -21.13
CA SER A 423 8.50 -18.09 -21.55
C SER A 423 7.44 -17.87 -20.49
N THR A 424 6.17 -17.99 -20.89
CA THR A 424 5.03 -17.90 -19.98
C THR A 424 5.04 -19.02 -18.93
N ASP A 425 5.42 -20.23 -19.29
CA ASP A 425 5.48 -21.35 -18.35
C ASP A 425 6.60 -21.14 -17.31
N GLU A 426 7.78 -20.72 -17.73
CA GLU A 426 8.88 -20.35 -16.84
C GLU A 426 8.51 -19.18 -15.91
N LEU A 427 7.78 -18.18 -16.43
CA LEU A 427 7.29 -17.04 -15.65
C LEU A 427 6.39 -17.51 -14.50
N ILE A 428 5.46 -18.45 -14.79
CA ILE A 428 4.55 -18.99 -13.79
C ILE A 428 5.32 -19.81 -12.75
N GLU A 429 6.21 -20.69 -13.21
CA GLU A 429 7.02 -21.53 -12.33
C GLU A 429 7.93 -20.69 -11.41
N LYS A 430 8.69 -19.73 -11.96
CA LYS A 430 9.58 -18.87 -11.19
C LYS A 430 8.82 -18.01 -10.18
N SER A 431 7.73 -17.37 -10.59
CA SER A 431 6.97 -16.47 -9.73
C SER A 431 6.28 -17.20 -8.58
N THR A 432 5.73 -18.40 -8.83
CA THR A 432 5.09 -19.20 -7.78
C THR A 432 6.12 -19.87 -6.87
N ALA A 433 7.27 -20.32 -7.41
CA ALA A 433 8.38 -20.84 -6.60
C ALA A 433 8.94 -19.75 -5.66
N LEU A 434 9.13 -18.53 -6.16
CA LEU A 434 9.57 -17.39 -5.37
C LEU A 434 8.59 -17.06 -4.24
N ALA A 435 7.29 -17.04 -4.53
CA ALA A 435 6.25 -16.84 -3.52
C ALA A 435 6.25 -17.95 -2.46
N LYS A 436 6.52 -19.20 -2.85
CA LYS A 436 6.66 -20.34 -1.95
C LYS A 436 7.91 -20.23 -1.08
N GLU A 437 9.06 -19.89 -1.65
CA GLU A 437 10.33 -19.71 -0.93
C GLU A 437 10.20 -18.67 0.20
N HIS A 438 9.43 -17.59 -0.05
CA HIS A 438 9.15 -16.56 0.93
C HIS A 438 7.98 -16.89 1.89
N GLY A 439 7.42 -18.11 1.84
CA GLY A 439 6.38 -18.59 2.75
C GLY A 439 4.99 -18.00 2.51
N TYR A 440 4.72 -17.45 1.32
CA TYR A 440 3.39 -16.95 0.94
C TYR A 440 2.50 -18.01 0.31
N LEU A 441 3.09 -19.11 -0.15
CA LEU A 441 2.41 -20.25 -0.75
C LEU A 441 3.00 -21.56 -0.25
N HIS A 442 2.18 -22.59 -0.10
CA HIS A 442 2.59 -23.93 0.33
C HIS A 442 2.11 -24.99 -0.67
N ASP A 443 2.73 -26.16 -0.64
CA ASP A 443 2.33 -27.28 -1.52
C ASP A 443 0.86 -27.65 -1.28
N GLY A 444 0.12 -27.83 -2.37
CA GLY A 444 -1.31 -28.12 -2.35
C GLY A 444 -2.23 -26.90 -2.33
N GLU A 445 -1.69 -25.70 -2.18
CA GLU A 445 -2.48 -24.46 -2.24
C GLU A 445 -2.72 -24.00 -3.68
N LEU A 446 -3.81 -23.25 -3.89
CA LEU A 446 -4.11 -22.60 -5.16
C LEU A 446 -3.59 -21.16 -5.15
N ALA A 447 -2.95 -20.77 -6.24
CA ALA A 447 -2.62 -19.40 -6.56
C ALA A 447 -3.34 -18.94 -7.84
N VAL A 448 -3.75 -17.68 -7.89
CA VAL A 448 -4.18 -17.04 -9.13
C VAL A 448 -3.00 -16.23 -9.66
N VAL A 449 -2.48 -16.61 -10.83
CA VAL A 449 -1.34 -15.98 -11.48
C VAL A 449 -1.84 -15.04 -12.58
N THR A 450 -1.35 -13.80 -12.60
CA THR A 450 -1.64 -12.82 -13.66
C THR A 450 -0.37 -12.31 -14.30
N ALA A 451 -0.39 -12.17 -15.61
CA ALA A 451 0.74 -11.63 -16.39
C ALA A 451 0.28 -11.01 -17.71
N GLY A 452 1.16 -10.29 -18.36
CA GLY A 452 1.05 -9.86 -19.75
C GLY A 452 1.66 -10.91 -20.70
N VAL A 453 0.93 -11.31 -21.73
CA VAL A 453 1.41 -12.20 -22.79
C VAL A 453 1.27 -11.48 -24.13
N PRO A 454 2.34 -11.44 -24.96
CA PRO A 454 3.67 -12.06 -24.79
C PRO A 454 4.50 -11.39 -23.68
N VAL A 455 5.40 -12.18 -23.09
CA VAL A 455 6.32 -11.69 -22.01
C VAL A 455 7.21 -10.57 -22.55
N GLY A 456 7.46 -9.53 -21.75
CA GLY A 456 8.31 -8.39 -22.11
C GLY A 456 7.59 -7.25 -22.85
N VAL A 457 6.25 -7.29 -22.97
CA VAL A 457 5.45 -6.18 -23.50
C VAL A 457 4.71 -5.50 -22.36
N SER A 458 5.15 -4.29 -22.00
CA SER A 458 4.56 -3.52 -20.89
C SER A 458 3.10 -3.11 -21.17
N GLY A 459 2.25 -3.14 -20.14
CA GLY A 459 0.85 -2.68 -20.20
C GLY A 459 -0.16 -3.68 -20.76
N THR A 460 0.22 -4.92 -21.02
CA THR A 460 -0.62 -5.94 -21.67
C THR A 460 -1.11 -7.04 -20.74
N THR A 461 -1.45 -6.73 -19.48
CA THR A 461 -2.02 -7.77 -18.58
C THR A 461 -3.31 -8.32 -19.18
N ASN A 462 -3.26 -9.58 -19.66
CA ASN A 462 -4.32 -10.24 -20.42
C ASN A 462 -4.47 -11.73 -20.09
N MET A 463 -3.70 -12.24 -19.10
CA MET A 463 -3.72 -13.64 -18.71
C MET A 463 -4.11 -13.78 -17.22
N ILE A 464 -4.97 -14.75 -16.96
CA ILE A 464 -5.27 -15.28 -15.62
C ILE A 464 -5.09 -16.80 -15.69
N LYS A 465 -4.31 -17.36 -14.76
CA LYS A 465 -4.12 -18.81 -14.63
C LYS A 465 -4.29 -19.22 -13.18
N ILE A 466 -5.18 -20.19 -12.93
CA ILE A 466 -5.25 -20.86 -11.64
C ILE A 466 -4.15 -21.90 -11.63
N HIS A 467 -3.27 -21.84 -10.63
CA HIS A 467 -2.09 -22.71 -10.52
C HIS A 467 -2.07 -23.38 -9.14
N MET A 468 -1.94 -24.70 -9.12
CA MET A 468 -1.75 -25.46 -7.89
C MET A 468 -0.25 -25.53 -7.58
N ILE A 469 0.13 -25.20 -6.36
CA ILE A 469 1.53 -25.10 -5.96
C ILE A 469 2.12 -26.47 -5.70
N GLY A 470 3.31 -26.72 -6.22
CA GLY A 470 4.05 -27.97 -6.07
C GLY A 470 3.55 -29.08 -6.99
N ASN A 471 3.97 -30.30 -6.69
CA ASN A 471 3.58 -31.51 -7.43
C ASN A 471 2.22 -32.09 -6.96
N CYS A 472 1.32 -31.22 -6.47
CA CYS A 472 0.02 -31.63 -5.94
C CYS A 472 -0.92 -32.00 -7.09
N LEU A 473 -1.51 -33.19 -7.02
CA LEU A 473 -2.40 -33.74 -8.03
C LEU A 473 -3.88 -33.62 -7.62
N ALA A 474 -4.15 -33.61 -6.31
CA ALA A 474 -5.49 -33.47 -5.75
C ALA A 474 -5.41 -32.97 -4.30
N THR A 475 -6.44 -32.25 -3.86
CA THR A 475 -6.60 -31.80 -2.47
C THR A 475 -7.97 -32.20 -1.95
N GLY A 476 -8.04 -32.46 -0.65
CA GLY A 476 -9.27 -32.80 0.06
C GLY A 476 -9.08 -32.69 1.56
N VAL A 477 -9.93 -33.34 2.33
CA VAL A 477 -9.83 -33.37 3.79
C VAL A 477 -9.16 -34.66 4.22
N GLY A 478 -8.03 -34.56 4.90
CA GLY A 478 -7.32 -35.71 5.44
C GLY A 478 -8.07 -36.33 6.63
N VAL A 479 -8.18 -37.63 6.62
CA VAL A 479 -8.82 -38.45 7.64
C VAL A 479 -7.82 -39.52 8.09
N GLY A 480 -7.33 -39.38 9.30
CA GLY A 480 -6.36 -40.35 9.87
C GLY A 480 -6.30 -40.19 11.37
N PRO A 481 -5.58 -41.09 12.08
CA PRO A 481 -5.37 -40.95 13.51
C PRO A 481 -4.50 -39.71 13.79
N GLU A 482 -4.99 -38.78 14.59
CA GLU A 482 -4.27 -37.58 14.99
C GLU A 482 -2.91 -37.95 15.66
N GLY A 483 -1.84 -37.31 15.17
CA GLY A 483 -0.51 -37.40 15.80
C GLY A 483 0.29 -38.66 15.53
N SER A 484 -0.10 -39.54 14.61
CA SER A 484 0.62 -40.77 14.28
C SER A 484 1.47 -40.68 12.99
N ALA A 485 2.54 -41.47 12.92
CA ALA A 485 3.35 -41.66 11.70
C ALA A 485 2.56 -42.26 10.51
N LEU A 486 1.29 -42.61 10.72
CA LEU A 486 0.35 -43.10 9.72
C LEU A 486 -0.39 -42.01 8.95
N ALA A 487 -0.04 -40.74 9.16
CA ALA A 487 -0.66 -39.61 8.46
C ALA A 487 -0.28 -39.55 6.97
N ASN A 488 0.81 -40.20 6.57
CA ASN A 488 1.35 -40.14 5.21
C ASN A 488 1.62 -41.53 4.66
N ALA A 489 1.39 -41.70 3.37
CA ALA A 489 1.70 -42.92 2.65
C ALA A 489 2.17 -42.64 1.23
N THR A 490 3.03 -43.52 0.69
CA THR A 490 3.48 -43.48 -0.69
C THR A 490 3.14 -44.74 -1.41
N GLY A 491 2.82 -44.66 -2.70
CA GLY A 491 2.53 -45.82 -3.50
C GLY A 491 2.16 -45.50 -4.95
N LYS A 492 2.07 -46.51 -5.79
CA LYS A 492 1.53 -46.33 -7.14
C LYS A 492 0.03 -46.10 -7.07
N ALA A 493 -0.45 -45.08 -7.72
CA ALA A 493 -1.87 -44.78 -7.82
C ALA A 493 -2.59 -45.88 -8.63
N CYS A 494 -3.68 -46.43 -8.07
CA CYS A 494 -4.62 -47.28 -8.75
C CYS A 494 -5.91 -46.46 -8.94
N VAL A 495 -6.09 -45.87 -10.11
CA VAL A 495 -7.24 -45.04 -10.42
C VAL A 495 -8.34 -45.88 -11.02
N CYS A 496 -9.48 -45.97 -10.32
CA CYS A 496 -10.59 -46.80 -10.68
C CYS A 496 -11.93 -46.07 -10.47
N ARG A 497 -12.86 -46.26 -11.36
CA ARG A 497 -14.23 -45.72 -11.28
C ARG A 497 -15.27 -46.76 -10.90
N THR A 498 -14.95 -48.03 -11.12
CA THR A 498 -15.86 -49.15 -10.81
C THR A 498 -15.12 -50.24 -10.02
N ILE A 499 -15.92 -51.14 -9.39
CA ILE A 499 -15.35 -52.28 -8.63
C ILE A 499 -14.64 -53.28 -9.55
N GLU A 500 -15.13 -53.44 -10.80
CA GLU A 500 -14.52 -54.32 -11.80
C GLU A 500 -13.11 -53.81 -12.17
N GLU A 501 -12.93 -52.51 -12.30
CA GLU A 501 -11.61 -51.91 -12.53
C GLU A 501 -10.66 -52.17 -11.36
N ILE A 502 -11.15 -52.06 -10.11
CA ILE A 502 -10.36 -52.34 -8.91
C ILE A 502 -9.92 -53.84 -8.94
N ARG A 503 -10.83 -54.76 -9.22
CA ARG A 503 -10.52 -56.18 -9.33
C ARG A 503 -9.46 -56.49 -10.38
N ALA A 504 -9.45 -55.74 -11.48
CA ALA A 504 -8.53 -55.96 -12.58
C ALA A 504 -7.13 -55.34 -12.34
N LYS A 505 -7.04 -54.19 -11.67
CA LYS A 505 -5.83 -53.36 -11.61
C LYS A 505 -5.16 -53.33 -10.24
N PHE A 506 -5.91 -53.42 -9.15
CA PHE A 506 -5.42 -53.21 -7.82
C PHE A 506 -4.41 -54.27 -7.36
N LYS A 507 -3.34 -53.85 -6.74
CA LYS A 507 -2.37 -54.70 -6.03
C LYS A 507 -2.14 -54.16 -4.63
N PRO A 508 -1.89 -55.01 -3.61
CA PRO A 508 -1.59 -54.56 -2.26
C PRO A 508 -0.45 -53.55 -2.24
N GLY A 509 -0.59 -52.48 -1.40
CA GLY A 509 0.38 -51.39 -1.27
C GLY A 509 0.20 -50.26 -2.30
N MET A 510 -0.77 -50.32 -3.19
CA MET A 510 -1.13 -49.19 -4.07
C MET A 510 -1.99 -48.17 -3.33
N VAL A 511 -1.97 -46.92 -3.80
CA VAL A 511 -2.88 -45.84 -3.38
C VAL A 511 -4.15 -45.98 -4.20
N LEU A 512 -5.27 -46.30 -3.56
CA LEU A 512 -6.58 -46.47 -4.23
C LEU A 512 -7.24 -45.09 -4.43
N VAL A 513 -7.50 -44.74 -5.69
CA VAL A 513 -8.14 -43.48 -6.08
C VAL A 513 -9.49 -43.77 -6.74
N VAL A 514 -10.59 -43.39 -6.09
CA VAL A 514 -11.96 -43.74 -6.52
C VAL A 514 -12.93 -42.56 -6.31
N PRO A 515 -14.07 -42.54 -7.06
CA PRO A 515 -15.08 -41.49 -6.84
C PRO A 515 -15.78 -41.62 -5.47
N SER A 516 -16.11 -42.83 -5.05
CA SER A 516 -16.75 -43.15 -3.77
C SER A 516 -16.38 -44.58 -3.34
N THR A 517 -16.68 -44.95 -2.10
CA THR A 517 -16.44 -46.33 -1.61
C THR A 517 -17.72 -47.04 -1.21
N SER A 518 -17.69 -48.36 -1.26
CA SER A 518 -18.77 -49.24 -0.80
C SER A 518 -18.21 -50.39 0.06
N ASN A 519 -19.11 -51.16 0.71
CA ASN A 519 -18.73 -52.33 1.52
C ASN A 519 -17.94 -53.38 0.73
N GLU A 520 -18.20 -53.54 -0.56
CA GLU A 520 -17.49 -54.48 -1.44
C GLU A 520 -16.00 -54.09 -1.64
N MET A 521 -15.65 -52.83 -1.39
CA MET A 521 -14.30 -52.32 -1.55
C MET A 521 -13.45 -52.43 -0.27
N LEU A 522 -14.04 -52.81 0.88
CA LEU A 522 -13.33 -52.82 2.17
C LEU A 522 -12.05 -53.67 2.21
N SER A 523 -12.04 -54.80 1.50
CA SER A 523 -10.85 -55.65 1.39
C SER A 523 -9.70 -54.93 0.67
N TYR A 524 -10.02 -54.17 -0.39
CA TYR A 524 -9.03 -53.40 -1.14
C TYR A 524 -8.54 -52.19 -0.34
N VAL A 525 -9.44 -51.50 0.39
CA VAL A 525 -9.07 -50.38 1.29
C VAL A 525 -8.11 -50.86 2.38
N ARG A 526 -8.34 -52.04 2.96
CA ARG A 526 -7.46 -52.63 3.97
C ARG A 526 -6.06 -52.90 3.40
N ASP A 527 -5.95 -53.37 2.18
CA ASP A 527 -4.69 -53.75 1.55
C ASP A 527 -4.01 -52.58 0.81
N ALA A 528 -4.69 -51.42 0.69
CA ALA A 528 -4.14 -50.19 0.11
C ALA A 528 -3.12 -49.52 1.04
N ALA A 529 -2.15 -48.82 0.44
CA ALA A 529 -1.26 -47.91 1.17
C ALA A 529 -2.01 -46.68 1.71
N ALA A 530 -2.89 -46.13 0.89
CA ALA A 530 -3.78 -45.01 1.23
C ALA A 530 -5.06 -45.05 0.36
N LEU A 531 -6.05 -44.27 0.77
CA LEU A 531 -7.31 -44.09 0.07
C LEU A 531 -7.55 -42.63 -0.30
N VAL A 532 -7.87 -42.35 -1.56
CA VAL A 532 -8.20 -41.00 -2.06
C VAL A 532 -9.59 -41.06 -2.72
N VAL A 533 -10.51 -40.24 -2.23
CA VAL A 533 -11.93 -40.33 -2.63
C VAL A 533 -12.47 -38.95 -2.98
N GLU A 534 -13.17 -38.84 -4.12
CA GLU A 534 -13.82 -37.60 -4.56
C GLU A 534 -15.02 -37.22 -3.68
N GLU A 535 -15.74 -38.23 -3.15
CA GLU A 535 -16.86 -38.03 -2.24
C GLU A 535 -16.42 -37.28 -0.99
N ALA A 536 -17.11 -36.17 -0.67
CA ALA A 536 -16.81 -35.33 0.47
C ALA A 536 -17.55 -35.81 1.74
N GLY A 537 -16.96 -35.44 2.88
CA GLY A 537 -17.61 -35.60 4.19
C GLY A 537 -16.84 -36.49 5.16
N LEU A 538 -16.64 -35.99 6.38
CA LEU A 538 -15.97 -36.74 7.47
C LEU A 538 -16.80 -37.91 8.01
N ASN A 539 -18.09 -38.02 7.63
CA ASN A 539 -19.00 -39.09 7.93
C ASN A 539 -19.31 -39.99 6.70
N SER A 540 -18.59 -39.79 5.58
CA SER A 540 -18.70 -40.64 4.39
C SER A 540 -18.24 -42.06 4.71
N HIS A 541 -18.68 -43.03 3.89
CA HIS A 541 -18.23 -44.42 4.03
C HIS A 541 -16.69 -44.52 3.96
N ALA A 542 -16.06 -43.76 3.06
CA ALA A 542 -14.60 -43.70 2.94
C ALA A 542 -13.91 -43.20 4.19
N ALA A 543 -14.41 -42.13 4.82
CA ALA A 543 -13.84 -41.58 6.05
C ALA A 543 -13.95 -42.55 7.22
N ILE A 544 -15.11 -43.24 7.36
CA ILE A 544 -15.35 -44.24 8.40
C ILE A 544 -14.43 -45.46 8.18
N ALA A 545 -14.37 -45.97 6.94
CA ALA A 545 -13.55 -47.12 6.59
C ALA A 545 -12.04 -46.81 6.81
N GLY A 546 -11.57 -45.62 6.39
CA GLY A 546 -10.20 -45.20 6.59
C GLY A 546 -9.80 -45.16 8.07
N LYS A 547 -10.63 -44.56 8.92
CA LYS A 547 -10.43 -44.54 10.38
C LYS A 547 -10.41 -45.94 10.98
N ALA A 548 -11.41 -46.78 10.65
CA ALA A 548 -11.55 -48.13 11.19
C ALA A 548 -10.37 -49.04 10.79
N LEU A 549 -9.87 -48.90 9.58
CA LEU A 549 -8.77 -49.70 9.03
C LEU A 549 -7.38 -49.05 9.22
N LEU A 550 -7.32 -47.93 9.91
CA LEU A 550 -6.09 -47.15 10.19
C LEU A 550 -5.32 -46.80 8.89
N LYS A 551 -6.02 -46.40 7.83
CA LYS A 551 -5.44 -46.05 6.54
C LYS A 551 -5.42 -44.53 6.34
N PRO A 552 -4.29 -43.95 5.88
CA PRO A 552 -4.27 -42.58 5.39
C PRO A 552 -5.37 -42.41 4.34
N THR A 553 -6.30 -41.50 4.58
CA THR A 553 -7.46 -41.30 3.69
C THR A 553 -7.65 -39.81 3.43
N ILE A 554 -7.87 -39.45 2.16
CA ILE A 554 -8.31 -38.13 1.76
C ILE A 554 -9.71 -38.24 1.17
N VAL A 555 -10.65 -37.47 1.72
CA VAL A 555 -12.05 -37.39 1.21
C VAL A 555 -12.29 -35.99 0.63
N GLY A 556 -13.22 -35.88 -0.33
CA GLY A 556 -13.51 -34.63 -1.03
C GLY A 556 -12.41 -34.22 -2.02
N ALA A 557 -11.62 -35.16 -2.50
CA ALA A 557 -10.59 -34.93 -3.51
C ALA A 557 -11.21 -34.79 -4.90
N VAL A 558 -11.97 -33.74 -5.12
CA VAL A 558 -12.75 -33.51 -6.35
C VAL A 558 -11.85 -33.55 -7.57
N GLY A 559 -12.23 -34.39 -8.57
CA GLY A 559 -11.49 -34.57 -9.82
C GLY A 559 -10.22 -35.43 -9.68
N ALA A 560 -9.95 -36.07 -8.55
CA ALA A 560 -8.79 -36.93 -8.37
C ALA A 560 -8.68 -38.02 -9.40
N THR A 561 -9.82 -38.67 -9.77
CA THR A 561 -9.84 -39.71 -10.81
C THR A 561 -9.57 -39.22 -12.23
N ALA A 562 -9.63 -37.90 -12.46
CA ALA A 562 -9.31 -37.28 -13.75
C ALA A 562 -7.88 -36.75 -13.78
N HIS A 563 -7.38 -36.24 -12.66
CA HIS A 563 -6.07 -35.56 -12.57
C HIS A 563 -4.93 -36.53 -12.27
N ILE A 564 -5.18 -37.58 -11.50
CA ILE A 564 -4.15 -38.58 -11.15
C ILE A 564 -4.12 -39.65 -12.25
N ARG A 565 -2.95 -39.86 -12.84
CA ARG A 565 -2.76 -40.94 -13.84
C ARG A 565 -2.55 -42.27 -13.13
N ASP A 566 -3.21 -43.30 -13.68
CA ASP A 566 -3.04 -44.68 -13.22
C ASP A 566 -1.57 -45.11 -13.28
N GLY A 567 -1.08 -45.79 -12.24
CA GLY A 567 0.31 -46.23 -12.12
C GLY A 567 1.33 -45.19 -11.72
N LEU A 568 0.95 -43.91 -11.54
CA LEU A 568 1.85 -42.86 -11.10
C LEU A 568 2.27 -43.07 -9.64
N MET A 569 3.55 -42.83 -9.30
CA MET A 569 3.99 -42.80 -7.91
C MET A 569 3.49 -41.50 -7.24
N VAL A 570 2.75 -41.67 -6.15
CA VAL A 570 2.15 -40.56 -5.41
C VAL A 570 2.44 -40.67 -3.91
N ALA A 571 2.54 -39.52 -3.26
CA ALA A 571 2.53 -39.36 -1.82
C ALA A 571 1.17 -38.80 -1.39
N VAL A 572 0.57 -39.43 -0.38
CA VAL A 572 -0.68 -38.98 0.25
C VAL A 572 -0.31 -38.39 1.60
N ASP A 573 -0.61 -37.10 1.80
CA ASP A 573 -0.39 -36.34 3.03
C ASP A 573 -1.74 -35.97 3.65
N CYS A 574 -2.13 -36.71 4.68
CA CYS A 574 -3.40 -36.47 5.37
C CYS A 574 -3.35 -35.25 6.30
N ALA A 575 -2.17 -34.84 6.78
CA ALA A 575 -2.05 -33.65 7.62
C ALA A 575 -2.41 -32.36 6.85
N HIS A 576 -2.01 -32.31 5.58
CA HIS A 576 -2.29 -31.19 4.69
C HIS A 576 -3.42 -31.47 3.67
N GLY A 577 -4.02 -32.68 3.71
CA GLY A 577 -5.09 -33.06 2.79
C GLY A 577 -4.67 -33.07 1.32
N SER A 578 -3.44 -33.45 0.99
CA SER A 578 -2.89 -33.37 -0.36
C SER A 578 -2.39 -34.72 -0.90
N VAL A 579 -2.51 -34.90 -2.22
CA VAL A 579 -1.91 -35.99 -2.99
C VAL A 579 -0.88 -35.40 -3.94
N GLN A 580 0.37 -35.78 -3.78
CA GLN A 580 1.48 -35.20 -4.54
C GLN A 580 2.13 -36.23 -5.46
N ARG A 581 2.60 -35.80 -6.63
CA ARG A 581 3.43 -36.61 -7.51
C ARG A 581 4.83 -36.73 -6.90
N LEU A 582 5.31 -37.96 -6.70
CA LEU A 582 6.72 -38.21 -6.43
C LEU A 582 7.50 -38.15 -7.74
N GLN A 583 8.53 -37.30 -7.78
CA GLN A 583 9.53 -37.36 -8.85
C GLN A 583 10.30 -38.69 -8.72
N ALA A 584 10.49 -39.37 -9.86
CA ALA A 584 11.22 -40.65 -9.93
C ALA A 584 12.72 -40.45 -9.72
#